data_59cfc6a1a4c7eae902bbc0dafe6f8782
#
_entry.id   59cfc6a1a4c7eae902bbc0dafe6f8782
#
_cell.length_a   1.000
_cell.length_b   1.000
_cell.length_c   1.000
_cell.angle_alpha   90.00
_cell.angle_beta   90.00
_cell.angle_gamma   90.00
#
_symmetry.space_group_name_H-M   'P 1'
#
loop_
_entity.id
_entity.type
_entity.pdbx_description
1 polymer ?
#
loop_
_entity_poly.entity_id
_entity_poly.type
_entity_poly.pdbx_seq_one_letter_code
_entity_poly.pdbx_strand_id
1 'polypeptide(L)'
;AKITALGIDFLAAGIGNIHGVYPANWKGLDFEALDRIHKATNNIPLVLHGGTGIPDEMIAKAISLGVSKININTECQLVFAEATRKYIEAGKDLQGKGFDPRKLLAPGAQAIIDKCKEKIELFGCAGKG
;
A
#
# COMPACT_ATOMS: atom_id res chain seq x y z
N ALA A 1 -16.38 -19.03 -6.95
CA ALA A 1 -17.81 -19.36 -7.08
C ALA A 1 -18.47 -19.76 -5.75
N LYS A 2 -17.97 -20.75 -4.98
CA LYS A 2 -18.62 -21.15 -3.70
C LYS A 2 -18.56 -20.04 -2.64
N ILE A 3 -17.47 -19.27 -2.56
CA ILE A 3 -17.32 -18.17 -1.59
C ILE A 3 -18.27 -17.02 -1.90
N THR A 4 -18.45 -16.67 -3.18
CA THR A 4 -19.37 -15.59 -3.58
C THR A 4 -20.83 -15.91 -3.32
N ALA A 5 -21.20 -17.20 -3.32
CA ALA A 5 -22.53 -17.65 -2.95
C ALA A 5 -22.90 -17.37 -1.47
N LEU A 6 -21.92 -17.02 -0.63
CA LEU A 6 -22.12 -16.61 0.76
C LEU A 6 -22.52 -15.13 0.92
N GLY A 7 -22.60 -14.36 -0.18
CA GLY A 7 -22.99 -12.95 -0.15
C GLY A 7 -21.90 -12.01 0.33
N ILE A 8 -20.62 -12.29 0.02
CA ILE A 8 -19.50 -11.39 0.33
C ILE A 8 -19.48 -10.21 -0.63
N ASP A 9 -19.06 -9.03 -0.14
CA ASP A 9 -18.99 -7.80 -0.93
C ASP A 9 -17.70 -7.68 -1.73
N PHE A 10 -16.58 -8.25 -1.25
CA PHE A 10 -15.27 -8.26 -1.91
C PHE A 10 -14.42 -9.44 -1.44
N LEU A 11 -13.40 -9.78 -2.22
CA LEU A 11 -12.52 -10.93 -1.95
C LEU A 11 -11.04 -10.53 -1.98
N ALA A 12 -10.30 -10.86 -0.92
CA ALA A 12 -8.85 -10.84 -0.92
C ALA A 12 -8.32 -12.22 -1.35
N ALA A 13 -7.63 -12.27 -2.48
CA ALA A 13 -7.06 -13.49 -3.02
C ALA A 13 -5.53 -13.43 -3.05
N GLY A 14 -4.87 -14.56 -2.76
CA GLY A 14 -3.43 -14.70 -2.91
C GLY A 14 -3.06 -14.87 -4.38
N ILE A 15 -2.30 -13.93 -4.92
CA ILE A 15 -1.80 -13.93 -6.31
C ILE A 15 -0.28 -13.71 -6.36
N GLY A 16 0.46 -14.26 -5.38
CA GLY A 16 1.91 -14.06 -5.25
C GLY A 16 2.29 -12.83 -4.41
N ASN A 17 1.32 -12.12 -3.86
CA ASN A 17 1.53 -11.02 -2.94
C ASN A 17 1.89 -11.53 -1.54
N ILE A 18 2.78 -10.81 -0.85
CA ILE A 18 3.19 -11.07 0.53
C ILE A 18 3.07 -9.80 1.37
N HIS A 19 3.10 -9.94 2.71
CA HIS A 19 3.16 -8.79 3.61
C HIS A 19 4.61 -8.41 3.93
N GLY A 20 4.88 -7.11 4.02
CA GLY A 20 6.21 -6.58 4.32
C GLY A 20 7.07 -6.33 3.08
N VAL A 21 8.39 -6.46 3.23
CA VAL A 21 9.36 -6.21 2.14
C VAL A 21 9.48 -7.46 1.27
N TYR A 22 9.35 -7.28 -0.04
CA TYR A 22 9.47 -8.36 -1.00
C TYR A 22 10.93 -8.83 -1.14
N PRO A 23 11.18 -10.16 -1.19
CA PRO A 23 12.52 -10.68 -1.40
C PRO A 23 13.00 -10.45 -2.84
N ALA A 24 14.32 -10.38 -3.02
CA ALA A 24 14.92 -10.13 -4.35
C ALA A 24 14.57 -11.17 -5.41
N ASN A 25 14.21 -12.39 -5.02
CA ASN A 25 13.80 -13.47 -5.92
C ASN A 25 12.28 -13.56 -6.13
N TRP A 26 11.53 -12.55 -5.73
CA TRP A 26 10.08 -12.51 -5.96
C TRP A 26 9.77 -12.45 -7.46
N LYS A 27 8.83 -13.29 -7.90
CA LYS A 27 8.51 -13.47 -9.33
C LYS A 27 7.43 -12.51 -9.86
N GLY A 28 6.91 -11.63 -9.01
CA GLY A 28 5.81 -10.73 -9.38
C GLY A 28 4.43 -11.30 -9.02
N LEU A 29 3.40 -10.53 -9.38
CA LEU A 29 2.00 -10.93 -9.23
C LEU A 29 1.58 -11.89 -10.33
N ASP A 30 0.78 -12.89 -9.99
CA ASP A 30 0.15 -13.81 -10.95
C ASP A 30 -1.14 -13.18 -11.51
N PHE A 31 -0.99 -12.47 -12.62
CA PHE A 31 -2.11 -11.79 -13.29
C PHE A 31 -3.09 -12.75 -13.96
N GLU A 32 -2.64 -13.94 -14.37
CA GLU A 32 -3.53 -14.96 -14.92
C GLU A 32 -4.43 -15.52 -13.82
N ALA A 33 -3.87 -15.79 -12.64
CA ALA A 33 -4.67 -16.20 -11.50
C ALA A 33 -5.66 -15.10 -11.09
N LEU A 34 -5.24 -13.82 -11.08
CA LEU A 34 -6.09 -12.68 -10.77
C LEU A 34 -7.30 -12.61 -11.71
N ASP A 35 -7.09 -12.68 -13.01
CA ASP A 35 -8.16 -12.65 -14.04
C ASP A 35 -9.12 -13.84 -13.89
N ARG A 36 -8.57 -15.06 -13.71
CA ARG A 36 -9.39 -16.25 -13.47
C ARG A 36 -10.25 -16.14 -12.23
N ILE A 37 -9.70 -15.61 -11.12
CA ILE A 37 -10.44 -15.41 -9.87
C ILE A 37 -11.54 -14.37 -10.06
N HIS A 38 -11.24 -13.24 -10.69
CA HIS A 38 -12.22 -12.18 -10.96
C HIS A 38 -13.41 -12.72 -11.76
N LYS A 39 -13.17 -13.43 -12.86
CA LYS A 39 -14.21 -14.05 -13.68
C LYS A 39 -15.00 -15.12 -12.90
N ALA A 40 -14.32 -15.99 -12.15
CA ALA A 40 -14.96 -17.06 -11.38
C ALA A 40 -15.82 -16.56 -10.22
N THR A 41 -15.65 -15.31 -9.81
CA THR A 41 -16.40 -14.66 -8.72
C THR A 41 -17.48 -13.70 -9.24
N ASN A 42 -17.84 -13.75 -10.51
CA ASN A 42 -18.78 -12.83 -11.15
C ASN A 42 -18.35 -11.37 -11.03
N ASN A 43 -17.05 -11.12 -11.18
CA ASN A 43 -16.44 -9.79 -11.16
C ASN A 43 -16.68 -9.00 -9.85
N ILE A 44 -16.73 -9.67 -8.69
CA ILE A 44 -16.78 -8.94 -7.42
C ILE A 44 -15.47 -8.15 -7.23
N PRO A 45 -15.49 -7.02 -6.51
CA PRO A 45 -14.28 -6.25 -6.21
C PRO A 45 -13.20 -7.11 -5.54
N LEU A 46 -11.96 -7.03 -6.03
CA LEU A 46 -10.83 -7.76 -5.45
C LEU A 46 -9.97 -6.85 -4.58
N VAL A 47 -9.37 -7.42 -3.53
CA VAL A 47 -8.49 -6.74 -2.59
C VAL A 47 -7.07 -7.27 -2.74
N LEU A 48 -6.10 -6.37 -2.92
CA LEU A 48 -4.68 -6.67 -2.90
C LEU A 48 -4.10 -6.30 -1.53
N HIS A 49 -3.63 -7.30 -0.79
CA HIS A 49 -2.83 -7.11 0.41
C HIS A 49 -1.33 -7.02 0.07
N GLY A 50 -0.54 -6.44 0.99
CA GLY A 50 0.91 -6.38 0.84
C GLY A 50 1.38 -5.52 -0.34
N GLY A 51 0.72 -4.38 -0.57
CA GLY A 51 1.02 -3.49 -1.70
C GLY A 51 2.37 -2.77 -1.64
N THR A 52 3.10 -2.88 -0.52
CA THR A 52 4.40 -2.22 -0.34
C THR A 52 5.48 -2.87 -1.21
N GLY A 53 6.16 -2.07 -2.05
CA GLY A 53 7.28 -2.54 -2.87
C GLY A 53 6.88 -3.32 -4.13
N ILE A 54 5.60 -3.40 -4.47
CA ILE A 54 5.17 -3.86 -5.78
C ILE A 54 5.41 -2.74 -6.79
N PRO A 55 6.03 -3.02 -7.95
CA PRO A 55 6.22 -2.03 -9.02
C PRO A 55 4.92 -1.36 -9.45
N ASP A 56 4.96 -0.06 -9.72
CA ASP A 56 3.78 0.75 -10.03
C ASP A 56 3.01 0.24 -11.26
N GLU A 57 3.71 -0.26 -12.27
CA GLU A 57 3.10 -0.88 -13.46
C GLU A 57 2.34 -2.16 -13.12
N MET A 58 2.81 -2.94 -12.15
CA MET A 58 2.09 -4.13 -11.67
C MET A 58 0.84 -3.76 -10.89
N ILE A 59 0.90 -2.70 -10.09
CA ILE A 59 -0.27 -2.14 -9.40
C ILE A 59 -1.32 -1.67 -10.41
N ALA A 60 -0.92 -0.86 -11.38
CA ALA A 60 -1.82 -0.37 -12.42
C ALA A 60 -2.48 -1.53 -13.19
N LYS A 61 -1.71 -2.57 -13.54
CA LYS A 61 -2.24 -3.77 -14.19
C LYS A 61 -3.20 -4.56 -13.28
N ALA A 62 -2.90 -4.71 -12.00
CA ALA A 62 -3.79 -5.37 -11.06
C ALA A 62 -5.14 -4.64 -10.93
N ILE A 63 -5.11 -3.30 -10.88
CA ILE A 63 -6.31 -2.46 -10.86
C ILE A 63 -7.15 -2.68 -12.14
N SER A 64 -6.51 -2.71 -13.31
CA SER A 64 -7.22 -2.96 -14.59
C SER A 64 -7.86 -4.35 -14.67
N LEU A 65 -7.43 -5.29 -13.84
CA LEU A 65 -7.93 -6.67 -13.76
C LEU A 65 -8.91 -6.90 -12.59
N GLY A 66 -9.41 -5.83 -11.95
CA GLY A 66 -10.49 -5.91 -10.96
C GLY A 66 -10.08 -5.70 -9.51
N VAL A 67 -8.81 -5.38 -9.23
CA VAL A 67 -8.41 -4.93 -7.90
C VAL A 67 -9.01 -3.55 -7.63
N SER A 68 -9.85 -3.47 -6.60
CA SER A 68 -10.59 -2.25 -6.23
C SER A 68 -10.18 -1.70 -4.86
N LYS A 69 -9.38 -2.44 -4.10
CA LYS A 69 -8.84 -2.04 -2.79
C LYS A 69 -7.41 -2.54 -2.65
N ILE A 70 -6.51 -1.67 -2.18
CA ILE A 70 -5.11 -2.01 -1.93
C ILE A 70 -4.74 -1.59 -0.51
N ASN A 71 -4.13 -2.49 0.25
CA ASN A 71 -3.68 -2.21 1.61
C ASN A 71 -2.18 -1.82 1.59
N ILE A 72 -1.88 -0.62 2.05
CA ILE A 72 -0.53 -0.08 2.21
C ILE A 72 -0.29 0.20 3.69
N ASN A 73 0.74 -0.36 4.28
CA ASN A 73 1.14 -0.11 5.67
C ASN A 73 2.65 0.03 5.82
N THR A 74 3.43 -1.00 5.47
CA THR A 74 4.89 -1.03 5.70
C THR A 74 5.59 0.17 5.09
N GLU A 75 5.19 0.60 3.89
CA GLU A 75 5.76 1.76 3.21
C GLU A 75 5.55 3.06 4.00
N CYS A 76 4.37 3.25 4.59
CA CYS A 76 4.09 4.39 5.47
C CYS A 76 4.96 4.37 6.73
N GLN A 77 5.16 3.19 7.32
CA GLN A 77 6.04 3.03 8.49
C GLN A 77 7.51 3.34 8.15
N LEU A 78 7.98 2.90 6.99
CA LEU A 78 9.36 3.13 6.55
C LEU A 78 9.64 4.62 6.32
N VAL A 79 8.78 5.35 5.62
CA VAL A 79 8.97 6.79 5.39
C VAL A 79 8.86 7.59 6.69
N PHE A 80 8.00 7.19 7.62
CA PHE A 80 7.91 7.79 8.94
C PHE A 80 9.22 7.62 9.72
N ALA A 81 9.72 6.39 9.79
CA ALA A 81 10.95 6.07 10.50
C ALA A 81 12.16 6.80 9.90
N GLU A 82 12.26 6.86 8.58
CA GLU A 82 13.34 7.56 7.88
C GLU A 82 13.31 9.07 8.15
N ALA A 83 12.15 9.72 8.05
CA ALA A 83 12.02 11.15 8.28
C ALA A 83 12.32 11.53 9.74
N THR A 84 11.87 10.71 10.70
CA THR A 84 12.17 10.89 12.12
C THR A 84 13.66 10.71 12.40
N ARG A 85 14.30 9.69 11.81
CA ARG A 85 15.75 9.49 11.93
C ARG A 85 16.52 10.69 11.41
N LYS A 86 16.22 11.18 10.22
CA LYS A 86 16.85 12.38 9.64
C LYS A 86 16.71 13.62 10.55
N TYR A 87 15.59 13.76 11.23
CA TYR A 87 15.37 14.84 12.19
C TYR A 87 16.34 14.75 13.38
N ILE A 88 16.51 13.55 13.93
CA ILE A 88 17.42 13.28 15.06
C ILE A 88 18.89 13.40 14.62
N GLU A 89 19.27 12.79 13.51
CA GLU A 89 20.65 12.87 12.97
C GLU A 89 21.09 14.31 12.67
N ALA A 90 20.14 15.18 12.32
CA ALA A 90 20.41 16.60 12.13
C ALA A 90 20.49 17.39 13.47
N GLY A 91 20.39 16.73 14.62
CA GLY A 91 20.44 17.34 15.95
C GLY A 91 19.29 18.33 16.24
N LYS A 92 18.19 18.23 15.50
CA LYS A 92 17.04 19.14 15.66
C LYS A 92 16.29 18.92 16.97
N ASP A 93 16.32 17.71 17.50
CA ASP A 93 15.78 17.34 18.81
C ASP A 93 16.51 18.06 19.97
N LEU A 94 17.78 18.40 19.79
CA LEU A 94 18.61 19.11 20.78
C LEU A 94 18.45 20.63 20.71
N GLN A 95 17.74 21.18 19.73
CA GLN A 95 17.60 22.61 19.51
C GLN A 95 16.27 23.14 20.07
N GLY A 96 16.32 24.09 21.01
CA GLY A 96 15.14 24.68 21.62
C GLY A 96 14.23 23.62 22.28
N LYS A 97 12.99 23.48 21.79
CA LYS A 97 12.04 22.43 22.19
C LYS A 97 11.87 21.35 21.10
N GLY A 98 12.92 21.00 20.36
CA GLY A 98 12.89 20.00 19.30
C GLY A 98 12.57 18.60 19.78
N PHE A 99 12.84 18.29 21.06
CA PHE A 99 12.48 17.03 21.73
C PHE A 99 10.96 16.88 22.03
N ASP A 100 10.18 17.94 21.91
CA ASP A 100 8.72 17.85 22.08
C ASP A 100 8.17 16.83 21.07
N PRO A 101 7.42 15.78 21.50
CA PRO A 101 6.91 14.74 20.59
C PRO A 101 6.16 15.29 19.37
N ARG A 102 5.44 16.38 19.52
CA ARG A 102 4.73 17.03 18.41
C ARG A 102 5.69 17.54 17.33
N LYS A 103 6.89 17.99 17.71
CA LYS A 103 7.93 18.47 16.79
C LYS A 103 8.78 17.30 16.27
N LEU A 104 9.16 16.40 17.18
CA LEU A 104 9.98 15.23 16.87
C LEU A 104 9.31 14.32 15.83
N LEU A 105 8.01 14.10 15.95
CA LEU A 105 7.26 13.19 15.09
C LEU A 105 6.61 13.88 13.88
N ALA A 106 6.57 15.22 13.84
CA ALA A 106 5.96 15.97 12.73
C ALA A 106 6.54 15.64 11.36
N PRO A 107 7.87 15.51 11.16
CA PRO A 107 8.44 15.11 9.87
C PRO A 107 7.99 13.71 9.41
N GLY A 108 7.87 12.77 10.36
CA GLY A 108 7.36 11.44 10.07
C GLY A 108 5.89 11.45 9.64
N ALA A 109 5.06 12.22 10.35
CA ALA A 109 3.66 12.40 10.00
C ALA A 109 3.50 13.03 8.61
N GLN A 110 4.31 14.06 8.28
CA GLN A 110 4.30 14.67 6.96
C GLN A 110 4.71 13.68 5.86
N ALA A 111 5.73 12.86 6.12
CA ALA A 111 6.18 11.82 5.17
C ALA A 111 5.08 10.79 4.86
N ILE A 112 4.25 10.41 5.86
CA ILE A 112 3.09 9.55 5.62
C ILE A 112 2.05 10.27 4.75
N ILE A 113 1.75 11.54 5.02
CA ILE A 113 0.80 12.33 4.23
C ILE A 113 1.23 12.36 2.76
N ASP A 114 2.51 12.64 2.51
CA ASP A 114 3.06 12.71 1.15
C ASP A 114 3.02 11.34 0.45
N LYS A 115 3.34 10.26 1.18
CA LYS A 115 3.23 8.90 0.66
C LYS A 115 1.78 8.51 0.36
N CYS A 116 0.81 8.89 1.19
CA CYS A 116 -0.60 8.65 0.91
C CYS A 116 -1.08 9.39 -0.35
N LYS A 117 -0.65 10.64 -0.55
CA LYS A 117 -0.98 11.39 -1.77
C LYS A 117 -0.43 10.69 -3.02
N GLU A 118 0.84 10.27 -3.00
CA GLU A 118 1.46 9.50 -4.08
C GLU A 118 0.63 8.24 -4.42
N LYS A 119 0.20 7.49 -3.40
CA LYS A 119 -0.60 6.27 -3.63
C LYS A 119 -2.02 6.58 -4.14
N ILE A 120 -2.65 7.66 -3.68
CA ILE A 120 -3.96 8.11 -4.20
C ILE A 120 -3.87 8.40 -5.70
N GLU A 121 -2.80 9.07 -6.13
CA GLU A 121 -2.55 9.36 -7.55
C GLU A 121 -2.27 8.07 -8.33
N LEU A 122 -1.36 7.22 -7.85
CA LEU A 122 -1.01 5.94 -8.48
C LEU A 122 -2.22 5.03 -8.67
N PHE A 123 -3.12 4.97 -7.68
CA PHE A 123 -4.32 4.13 -7.74
C PHE A 123 -5.45 4.75 -8.56
N GLY A 124 -5.27 5.96 -9.07
CA GLY A 124 -6.29 6.67 -9.85
C GLY A 124 -7.49 7.11 -9.02
N CYS A 125 -7.32 7.34 -7.71
CA CYS A 125 -8.36 7.77 -6.78
C CYS A 125 -8.48 9.30 -6.66
N ALA A 126 -7.52 10.06 -7.17
CA ALA A 126 -7.54 11.52 -7.09
C ALA A 126 -8.82 12.09 -7.71
N GLY A 127 -9.52 12.95 -6.96
CA GLY A 127 -10.77 13.59 -7.39
C GLY A 127 -11.99 12.67 -7.44
N LYS A 128 -11.93 11.49 -6.81
CA LYS A 128 -13.04 10.50 -6.80
C LYS A 128 -13.63 10.28 -5.39
N GLY A 129 -13.43 11.22 -4.49
CA GLY A 129 -14.01 11.21 -3.16
C GLY A 129 -15.19 12.18 -3.01
#